data_64d276c601ff5de79b591bcee3322627
#
_entry.id   64d276c601ff5de79b591bcee3322627
#
_cell.length_a   1.000
_cell.length_b   1.000
_cell.length_c   1.000
_cell.angle_alpha   90.00
_cell.angle_beta   90.00
_cell.angle_gamma   90.00
#
_symmetry.space_group_name_H-M   'P 1'
#
loop_
_entity.id
_entity.type
_entity.pdbx_description
1 polymer ?
#
loop_
_entity_poly.entity_id
_entity_poly.type
_entity_poly.pdbx_seq_one_letter_code
_entity_poly.pdbx_strand_id
1 'polypeptide(L)'
;QADASQADQYLEKVQIIKGVLKDEKVNTTVIDVVNFQDTNLDDSTCEVIGKGKKSICAVWQDPNFDNQENAYYYARVVANKSCRWSHQLCITNPDYCLDKPDFETPKFIQERAWTSPVWLENLQDI
;
A
#
# COMPACT_ATOMS: atom_id res chain seq x y z
N GLN A 1 -4.40 0.40 -13.65
CA GLN A 1 -5.33 -0.58 -13.09
C GLN A 1 -4.59 -1.50 -12.13
N ALA A 2 -5.20 -1.83 -11.01
CA ALA A 2 -4.71 -2.80 -10.05
C ALA A 2 -5.80 -3.81 -9.74
N ASP A 3 -5.42 -5.06 -9.57
CA ASP A 3 -6.32 -6.17 -9.28
C ASP A 3 -5.83 -6.93 -8.04
N ALA A 4 -6.76 -7.36 -7.19
CA ALA A 4 -6.45 -8.15 -5.99
C ALA A 4 -6.07 -9.58 -6.37
N SER A 5 -5.02 -10.12 -5.75
CA SER A 5 -4.47 -11.42 -6.09
C SER A 5 -5.15 -12.61 -5.39
N GLN A 6 -5.87 -12.38 -4.29
CA GLN A 6 -6.49 -13.41 -3.46
C GLN A 6 -7.98 -13.17 -3.25
N ALA A 7 -8.74 -14.24 -2.94
CA ALA A 7 -10.19 -14.20 -2.85
C ALA A 7 -10.72 -13.20 -1.80
N ASP A 8 -10.06 -13.13 -0.62
CA ASP A 8 -10.47 -12.30 0.50
C ASP A 8 -9.63 -11.04 0.67
N GLN A 9 -8.81 -10.73 -0.34
CA GLN A 9 -8.02 -9.53 -0.39
C GLN A 9 -8.72 -8.47 -1.23
N TYR A 10 -8.81 -7.27 -0.70
CA TYR A 10 -9.37 -6.10 -1.37
C TYR A 10 -8.34 -5.00 -1.47
N LEU A 11 -8.51 -4.14 -2.45
CA LEU A 11 -7.66 -2.97 -2.63
C LEU A 11 -8.28 -1.78 -1.88
N GLU A 12 -7.45 -1.10 -1.11
CA GLU A 12 -7.85 0.07 -0.32
C GLU A 12 -7.38 1.37 -0.97
N LYS A 13 -6.11 1.41 -1.40
CA LYS A 13 -5.51 2.65 -1.92
C LYS A 13 -4.71 2.42 -3.18
N VAL A 14 -4.71 3.44 -4.02
CA VAL A 14 -3.70 3.64 -5.06
C VAL A 14 -3.04 4.98 -4.80
N GLN A 15 -1.73 4.94 -4.66
CA GLN A 15 -0.90 6.11 -4.37
C GLN A 15 0.11 6.32 -5.48
N ILE A 16 0.41 7.57 -5.78
CA ILE A 16 1.58 7.95 -6.56
C ILE A 16 2.63 8.50 -5.60
N ILE A 17 3.84 8.01 -5.75
CA ILE A 17 5.00 8.56 -5.08
C ILE A 17 5.78 9.35 -6.10
N LYS A 18 5.93 10.66 -5.84
CA LYS A 18 6.74 11.58 -6.62
C LYS A 18 8.00 11.91 -5.82
N GLY A 19 9.17 11.71 -6.41
CA GLY A 19 10.43 12.20 -5.88
C GLY A 19 11.00 13.25 -6.80
N VAL A 20 11.40 14.39 -6.28
CA VAL A 20 12.04 15.49 -7.01
C VAL A 20 13.43 15.71 -6.47
N LEU A 21 14.42 15.72 -7.37
CA LEU A 21 15.79 16.05 -7.02
C LEU A 21 15.96 17.57 -7.06
N LYS A 22 16.29 18.16 -5.91
CA LYS A 22 16.58 19.58 -5.77
C LYS A 22 17.74 19.78 -4.79
N ASP A 23 18.73 20.55 -5.18
CA ASP A 23 19.91 20.85 -4.34
C ASP A 23 20.58 19.58 -3.79
N GLU A 24 20.80 18.58 -4.64
CA GLU A 24 21.37 17.26 -4.31
C GLU A 24 20.54 16.45 -3.29
N LYS A 25 19.30 16.84 -3.03
CA LYS A 25 18.37 16.14 -2.12
C LYS A 25 17.12 15.72 -2.85
N VAL A 26 16.64 14.55 -2.50
CA VAL A 26 15.36 14.04 -3.01
C VAL A 26 14.25 14.41 -2.02
N ASN A 27 13.30 15.18 -2.50
CA ASN A 27 12.05 15.47 -1.79
C ASN A 27 10.97 14.50 -2.28
N THR A 28 10.44 13.70 -1.38
CA THR A 28 9.43 12.69 -1.71
C THR A 28 8.05 13.11 -1.23
N THR A 29 7.08 13.03 -2.12
CA THR A 29 5.65 13.30 -1.84
C THR A 29 4.84 12.03 -2.11
N VAL A 30 3.93 11.71 -1.21
CA VAL A 30 2.96 10.62 -1.36
C VAL A 30 1.59 11.21 -1.64
N ILE A 31 0.97 10.82 -2.74
CA ILE A 31 -0.31 11.36 -3.21
C ILE A 31 -1.31 10.21 -3.26
N ASP A 32 -2.39 10.31 -2.49
CA ASP A 32 -3.52 9.37 -2.56
C ASP A 32 -4.36 9.69 -3.81
N VAL A 33 -4.25 8.85 -4.84
CA VAL A 33 -5.09 8.97 -6.06
C VAL A 33 -6.47 8.40 -5.80
N VAL A 34 -6.52 7.28 -5.10
CA VAL A 34 -7.75 6.62 -4.66
C VAL A 34 -7.54 6.12 -3.25
N ASN A 35 -8.54 6.33 -2.40
CA ASN A 35 -8.55 5.85 -1.02
C ASN A 35 -9.97 5.40 -0.65
N PHE A 36 -10.16 4.07 -0.60
CA PHE A 36 -11.40 3.42 -0.18
C PHE A 36 -11.19 2.80 1.20
N GLN A 37 -12.02 3.17 2.17
CA GLN A 37 -12.00 2.57 3.51
C GLN A 37 -13.31 1.83 3.75
N ASP A 38 -13.67 0.95 2.81
CA ASP A 38 -14.96 0.26 2.78
C ASP A 38 -14.93 -1.11 3.50
N THR A 39 -13.76 -1.51 4.02
CA THR A 39 -13.57 -2.77 4.72
C THR A 39 -13.09 -2.55 6.15
N ASN A 40 -13.49 -3.43 7.03
CA ASN A 40 -12.99 -3.54 8.39
C ASN A 40 -12.52 -4.98 8.66
N LEU A 41 -11.68 -5.16 9.65
CA LEU A 41 -11.17 -6.46 10.05
C LEU A 41 -11.68 -6.79 11.46
N ASP A 42 -12.31 -7.93 11.62
CA ASP A 42 -12.62 -8.47 12.93
C ASP A 42 -11.37 -9.11 13.53
N ASP A 43 -10.87 -8.52 14.61
CA ASP A 43 -9.65 -8.97 15.29
C ASP A 43 -9.77 -10.34 15.92
N SER A 44 -11.00 -10.78 16.25
CA SER A 44 -11.26 -12.03 16.93
C SER A 44 -11.40 -13.22 15.98
N THR A 45 -11.87 -12.99 14.77
CA THR A 45 -12.11 -14.02 13.76
C THR A 45 -11.17 -13.92 12.57
N CYS A 46 -10.51 -12.79 12.40
CA CYS A 46 -9.73 -12.42 11.19
C CYS A 46 -10.58 -12.33 9.92
N GLU A 47 -11.88 -12.19 10.05
CA GLU A 47 -12.77 -11.99 8.91
C GLU A 47 -12.75 -10.53 8.44
N VAL A 48 -12.70 -10.35 7.13
CA VAL A 48 -12.82 -9.02 6.51
C VAL A 48 -14.30 -8.71 6.31
N ILE A 49 -14.76 -7.67 6.97
CA ILE A 49 -16.15 -7.20 6.94
C ILE A 49 -16.25 -6.05 5.94
N GLY A 50 -17.30 -6.05 5.10
CA GLY A 50 -17.56 -4.99 4.14
C GLY A 50 -17.38 -5.42 2.69
N LYS A 51 -17.59 -4.46 1.77
CA LYS A 51 -17.49 -4.68 0.32
C LYS A 51 -16.28 -3.92 -0.22
N GLY A 52 -15.13 -4.54 -0.19
CA GLY A 52 -13.92 -3.95 -0.76
C GLY A 52 -13.89 -3.99 -2.29
N LYS A 53 -12.89 -3.36 -2.86
CA LYS A 53 -12.65 -3.33 -4.31
C LYS A 53 -11.70 -4.43 -4.71
N LYS A 54 -12.09 -5.27 -5.65
CA LYS A 54 -11.22 -6.29 -6.25
C LYS A 54 -10.33 -5.71 -7.34
N SER A 55 -10.77 -4.62 -7.96
CA SER A 55 -10.05 -3.92 -9.02
C SER A 55 -10.24 -2.42 -8.88
N ILE A 56 -9.19 -1.67 -9.12
CA ILE A 56 -9.18 -0.21 -9.13
C ILE A 56 -8.54 0.26 -10.44
N CYS A 57 -9.21 1.20 -11.11
CA CYS A 57 -8.67 1.93 -12.24
C CYS A 57 -8.87 3.43 -11.99
N ALA A 58 -7.79 4.19 -12.10
CA ALA A 58 -7.82 5.64 -11.95
C ALA A 58 -6.87 6.29 -12.94
N VAL A 59 -7.19 7.52 -13.30
CA VAL A 59 -6.30 8.41 -14.05
C VAL A 59 -5.95 9.58 -13.15
N TRP A 60 -4.67 9.87 -13.07
CA TRP A 60 -4.15 10.97 -12.28
C TRP A 60 -3.21 11.81 -13.14
N GLN A 61 -3.28 13.11 -12.96
CA GLN A 61 -2.39 14.07 -13.60
C GLN A 61 -1.77 14.94 -12.50
N ASP A 62 -0.46 15.13 -12.54
CA ASP A 62 0.24 15.97 -11.57
C ASP A 62 -0.13 17.45 -11.76
N PRO A 63 -0.83 18.07 -10.78
CA PRO A 63 -1.16 19.49 -10.87
C PRO A 63 0.06 20.40 -10.72
N ASN A 64 1.16 19.86 -10.19
CA ASN A 64 2.42 20.55 -9.99
C ASN A 64 3.54 19.96 -10.88
N PHE A 65 3.16 19.54 -12.09
CA PHE A 65 4.12 19.03 -13.05
C PHE A 65 5.01 20.17 -13.55
N ASP A 66 6.34 19.98 -13.44
CA ASP A 66 7.33 20.88 -13.99
C ASP A 66 8.32 20.05 -14.84
N ASN A 67 8.40 20.38 -16.13
CA ASN A 67 9.28 19.69 -17.07
C ASN A 67 10.76 20.11 -16.95
N GLN A 68 11.07 21.03 -16.06
CA GLN A 68 12.43 21.45 -15.76
C GLN A 68 13.01 20.72 -14.53
N GLU A 69 12.19 19.93 -13.85
CA GLU A 69 12.62 19.16 -12.67
C GLU A 69 13.12 17.76 -13.08
N ASN A 70 14.19 17.31 -12.43
CA ASN A 70 14.56 15.90 -12.42
C ASN A 70 13.70 15.18 -11.38
N ALA A 71 12.82 14.31 -11.83
CA ALA A 71 11.85 13.66 -10.97
C ALA A 71 11.65 12.17 -11.32
N TYR A 72 11.09 11.42 -10.38
CA TYR A 72 10.57 10.08 -10.64
C TYR A 72 9.17 9.93 -10.08
N TYR A 73 8.41 9.03 -10.70
CA TYR A 73 7.07 8.67 -10.28
C TYR A 73 6.93 7.15 -10.26
N TYR A 74 6.34 6.61 -9.22
CA TYR A 74 5.88 5.23 -9.24
C TYR A 74 4.55 5.09 -8.50
N ALA A 75 3.78 4.07 -8.88
CA ALA A 75 2.54 3.75 -8.19
C ALA A 75 2.79 2.75 -7.06
N ARG A 76 2.04 2.92 -5.99
CA ARG A 76 1.92 1.96 -4.89
C ARG A 76 0.46 1.61 -4.68
N VAL A 77 0.18 0.33 -4.65
CA VAL A 77 -1.14 -0.20 -4.29
C VAL A 77 -1.07 -0.74 -2.87
N VAL A 78 -2.10 -0.47 -2.09
CA VAL A 78 -2.22 -0.93 -0.70
C VAL A 78 -3.51 -1.73 -0.58
N ALA A 79 -3.41 -2.96 -0.09
CA ALA A 79 -4.55 -3.81 0.20
C ALA A 79 -5.20 -3.44 1.55
N ASN A 80 -6.39 -3.97 1.83
CA ASN A 80 -6.98 -3.90 3.16
C ASN A 80 -6.10 -4.59 4.21
N LYS A 81 -6.32 -4.26 5.48
CA LYS A 81 -5.71 -5.01 6.59
C LYS A 81 -6.17 -6.47 6.56
N SER A 82 -5.26 -7.37 6.86
CA SER A 82 -5.51 -8.79 7.07
C SER A 82 -4.72 -9.29 8.28
N CYS A 83 -5.13 -10.41 8.85
CA CYS A 83 -4.37 -11.05 9.90
C CYS A 83 -3.12 -11.72 9.32
N ARG A 84 -2.03 -11.62 10.06
CA ARG A 84 -0.88 -12.50 9.81
C ARG A 84 -1.26 -13.94 10.13
N TRP A 85 -0.63 -14.88 9.43
CA TRP A 85 -0.81 -16.31 9.68
C TRP A 85 -0.55 -16.68 11.15
N SER A 86 0.43 -16.04 11.80
CA SER A 86 0.74 -16.24 13.21
C SER A 86 -0.42 -15.86 14.13
N HIS A 87 -1.15 -14.78 13.82
CA HIS A 87 -2.33 -14.40 14.58
C HIS A 87 -3.52 -15.33 14.33
N GLN A 88 -3.73 -15.76 13.08
CA GLN A 88 -4.73 -16.79 12.76
C GLN A 88 -4.46 -18.09 13.51
N LEU A 89 -3.19 -18.49 13.63
CA LEU A 89 -2.81 -19.66 14.39
C LEU A 89 -3.14 -19.51 15.89
N CYS A 90 -2.94 -18.33 16.47
CA CYS A 90 -3.32 -18.05 17.86
C CYS A 90 -4.83 -18.10 18.08
N ILE A 91 -5.63 -17.66 17.10
CA ILE A 91 -7.10 -17.74 17.20
C ILE A 91 -7.57 -19.19 17.13
N THR A 92 -7.00 -20.00 16.23
CA THR A 92 -7.39 -21.41 16.05
C THR A 92 -6.81 -22.33 17.10
N ASN A 93 -5.67 -21.98 17.68
CA ASN A 93 -4.99 -22.74 18.73
C ASN A 93 -4.44 -21.76 19.80
N PRO A 94 -5.26 -21.33 20.77
CA PRO A 94 -4.85 -20.38 21.79
C PRO A 94 -3.63 -20.82 22.61
N ASP A 95 -3.49 -22.11 22.86
CA ASP A 95 -2.38 -22.66 23.65
C ASP A 95 -1.01 -22.39 23.00
N TYR A 96 -0.98 -22.29 21.68
CA TYR A 96 0.24 -21.97 20.94
C TYR A 96 0.84 -20.60 21.30
N CYS A 97 0.01 -19.66 21.74
CA CYS A 97 0.39 -18.30 22.04
C CYS A 97 0.56 -18.01 23.53
N LEU A 98 0.04 -18.87 24.41
CA LEU A 98 0.14 -18.71 25.87
C LEU A 98 1.59 -18.83 26.37
N ASP A 99 2.39 -19.69 25.72
CA ASP A 99 3.79 -19.95 26.13
C ASP A 99 4.80 -18.97 25.50
N LYS A 100 4.34 -17.97 24.77
CA LYS A 100 5.21 -17.01 24.05
C LYS A 100 4.80 -15.55 24.33
N PRO A 101 4.93 -15.08 25.59
CA PRO A 101 4.54 -13.72 25.97
C PRO A 101 5.30 -12.62 25.21
N ASP A 102 6.48 -12.93 24.68
CA ASP A 102 7.35 -12.01 23.96
C ASP A 102 7.17 -12.04 22.43
N PHE A 103 6.06 -12.57 21.94
CA PHE A 103 5.78 -12.61 20.51
C PHE A 103 5.34 -11.23 20.01
N GLU A 104 6.29 -10.31 19.89
CA GLU A 104 6.09 -8.92 19.45
C GLU A 104 5.74 -8.78 17.96
N THR A 105 5.45 -9.87 17.27
CA THR A 105 5.07 -9.80 15.85
C THR A 105 3.72 -9.10 15.71
N PRO A 106 3.62 -8.06 14.88
CA PRO A 106 2.33 -7.41 14.63
C PRO A 106 1.26 -8.40 14.21
N LYS A 107 0.08 -8.33 14.82
CA LYS A 107 -1.06 -9.22 14.51
C LYS A 107 -1.57 -9.08 13.09
N PHE A 108 -1.43 -7.87 12.54
CA PHE A 108 -2.01 -7.48 11.26
C PHE A 108 -0.93 -7.09 10.28
N ILE A 109 -1.24 -7.25 9.01
CA ILE A 109 -0.44 -6.81 7.90
C ILE A 109 -1.32 -6.10 6.87
N GLN A 110 -0.72 -5.20 6.12
CA GLN A 110 -1.33 -4.54 4.99
C GLN A 110 -0.39 -4.71 3.79
N GLU A 111 -0.79 -5.58 2.88
CA GLU A 111 0.00 -5.93 1.70
C GLU A 111 0.14 -4.74 0.76
N ARG A 112 1.27 -4.67 0.09
CA ARG A 112 1.58 -3.58 -0.83
C ARG A 112 2.26 -4.13 -2.09
N ALA A 113 1.99 -3.46 -3.19
CA ALA A 113 2.68 -3.68 -4.45
C ALA A 113 3.14 -2.35 -5.05
N TRP A 114 4.25 -2.38 -5.80
CA TRP A 114 4.85 -1.21 -6.42
C TRP A 114 5.10 -1.46 -7.90
N THR A 115 4.98 -0.40 -8.70
CA THR A 115 5.43 -0.43 -10.09
C THR A 115 6.91 -0.07 -10.19
N SER A 116 7.50 -0.31 -11.35
CA SER A 116 8.75 0.36 -11.71
C SER A 116 8.55 1.87 -11.77
N PRO A 117 9.59 2.65 -11.48
CA PRO A 117 9.51 4.11 -11.61
C PRO A 117 9.52 4.54 -13.08
N VAL A 118 8.88 5.68 -13.33
CA VAL A 118 9.00 6.47 -14.54
C VAL A 118 9.87 7.67 -14.19
N TRP A 119 10.92 7.88 -14.97
CA TRP A 119 11.87 8.98 -14.76
C TRP A 119 11.53 10.14 -15.68
N LEU A 120 11.62 11.34 -15.13
CA LEU A 120 11.59 12.60 -15.84
C LEU A 120 12.97 13.24 -15.68
N GLU A 121 13.65 13.44 -16.79
CA GLU A 121 14.97 14.05 -16.82
C GLU A 121 14.90 15.40 -17.53
N ASN A 122 15.51 16.40 -16.93
CA ASN A 122 15.70 17.68 -17.59
C ASN A 122 16.84 17.56 -18.60
N LEU A 123 16.50 17.57 -19.89
CA LEU A 123 17.47 17.42 -20.98
C LEU A 123 18.43 18.60 -21.12
N GLN A 124 18.29 19.65 -20.31
CA GLN A 124 19.22 20.82 -20.34
C GLN A 124 20.46 20.60 -19.46
N ASP A 125 20.47 19.52 -18.66
CA ASP A 125 21.58 19.17 -17.76
C ASP A 125 22.56 18.15 -18.35
N ILE A 126 22.48 17.86 -19.67
CA ILE A 126 23.35 16.93 -20.40
C ILE A 126 24.38 17.71 -21.27
#